data_bbab19b3b9d54c6595bb9c132497fc87
#
_entry.id   bbab19b3b9d54c6595bb9c132497fc87
#
_cell.length_a   1.000
_cell.length_b   1.000
_cell.length_c   1.000
_cell.angle_alpha   90.00
_cell.angle_beta   90.00
_cell.angle_gamma   90.00
#
_symmetry.space_group_name_H-M   'P 1'
#
loop_
_entity.id
_entity.type
_entity.pdbx_description
1 polymer ?
#
loop_
_entity_poly.entity_id
_entity_poly.type
_entity_poly.pdbx_seq_one_letter_code
_entity_poly.pdbx_strand_id
1 'polypeptide(L)'
;MPIKPENKALYPKDWKHVRERILLRAGHRCEWTEDGKRCTAAHHAVGTWEKRDGFWRWIPDHGNGPCDAAGQGLSWPSLQRLTWTEARQFAAELDWDEIAGDRPKPIVIVLTVAHLDHDPSNSEESNLKAMCQRHHLAYDHDLHQRNAQATRRAKSGNLEMFS
;
A
#
# COMPACT_ATOMS: atom_id res chain seq x y z
N MET A 1 0.65 7.64 1.22
CA MET A 1 0.96 9.01 0.73
C MET A 1 0.81 9.98 1.91
N PRO A 2 1.61 11.04 2.02
CA PRO A 2 1.40 12.05 3.05
C PRO A 2 0.09 12.81 2.78
N ILE A 3 -0.63 13.15 3.87
CA ILE A 3 -1.84 13.97 3.78
C ILE A 3 -1.43 15.38 3.33
N LYS A 4 -2.08 15.89 2.29
CA LYS A 4 -1.85 17.25 1.82
C LYS A 4 -2.17 18.26 2.94
N PRO A 5 -1.40 19.36 3.08
CA PRO A 5 -1.60 20.35 4.14
C PRO A 5 -3.04 20.89 4.20
N GLU A 6 -3.63 21.19 3.03
CA GLU A 6 -5.00 21.69 2.90
C GLU A 6 -6.07 20.71 3.38
N ASN A 7 -5.80 19.41 3.33
CA ASN A 7 -6.74 18.36 3.73
C ASN A 7 -6.60 17.98 5.21
N LYS A 8 -5.55 18.43 5.91
CA LYS A 8 -5.34 18.04 7.32
C LYS A 8 -6.51 18.39 8.23
N ALA A 9 -7.17 19.51 7.99
CA ALA A 9 -8.33 19.96 8.77
C ALA A 9 -9.58 19.10 8.57
N LEU A 10 -9.64 18.32 7.48
CA LEU A 10 -10.79 17.46 7.16
C LEU A 10 -10.73 16.13 7.90
N TYR A 11 -9.54 15.72 8.34
CA TYR A 11 -9.38 14.48 9.11
C TYR A 11 -9.76 14.69 10.59
N PRO A 12 -10.36 13.69 11.23
CA PRO A 12 -10.65 13.76 12.66
C PRO A 12 -9.33 13.85 13.47
N LYS A 13 -9.39 14.51 14.64
CA LYS A 13 -8.20 14.69 15.49
C LYS A 13 -7.58 13.36 15.94
N ASP A 14 -8.39 12.33 16.05
CA ASP A 14 -8.00 10.97 16.41
C ASP A 14 -7.73 10.05 15.20
N TRP A 15 -7.47 10.61 14.00
CA TRP A 15 -7.23 9.85 12.76
C TRP A 15 -6.24 8.69 12.95
N LYS A 16 -5.23 8.88 13.80
CA LYS A 16 -4.28 7.82 14.11
C LYS A 16 -4.96 6.58 14.69
N HIS A 17 -5.89 6.77 15.62
CA HIS A 17 -6.65 5.67 16.23
C HIS A 17 -7.68 5.07 15.26
N VAL A 18 -8.34 5.90 14.45
CA VAL A 18 -9.22 5.42 13.38
C VAL A 18 -8.45 4.50 12.44
N ARG A 19 -7.31 4.96 11.93
CA ARG A 19 -6.44 4.18 11.05
C ARG A 19 -6.03 2.84 11.69
N GLU A 20 -5.66 2.85 12.95
CA GLU A 20 -5.23 1.65 13.66
C GLU A 20 -6.36 0.63 13.81
N ARG A 21 -7.58 1.08 14.16
CA ARG A 21 -8.77 0.20 14.20
C ARG A 21 -9.05 -0.44 12.84
N ILE A 22 -8.97 0.32 11.74
CA ILE A 22 -9.18 -0.21 10.40
C ILE A 22 -8.12 -1.25 10.04
N LEU A 23 -6.84 -1.00 10.36
CA LEU A 23 -5.77 -1.97 10.13
C LEU A 23 -5.96 -3.25 10.96
N LEU A 24 -6.39 -3.14 12.21
CA LEU A 24 -6.72 -4.29 13.06
C LEU A 24 -7.91 -5.07 12.50
N ARG A 25 -9.01 -4.40 12.13
CA ARG A 25 -10.18 -5.01 11.47
C ARG A 25 -9.76 -5.81 10.24
N ALA A 26 -8.87 -5.23 9.44
CA ALA A 26 -8.34 -5.86 8.23
C ALA A 26 -7.40 -7.05 8.51
N GLY A 27 -7.01 -7.30 9.78
CA GLY A 27 -5.97 -8.25 10.13
C GLY A 27 -4.61 -7.87 9.57
N HIS A 28 -4.33 -6.55 9.48
CA HIS A 28 -3.12 -5.98 8.87
C HIS A 28 -2.83 -6.48 7.45
N ARG A 29 -3.89 -6.79 6.70
CA ARG A 29 -3.80 -7.30 5.33
C ARG A 29 -4.71 -6.49 4.43
N CYS A 30 -4.30 -6.27 3.18
CA CYS A 30 -5.09 -5.54 2.19
C CYS A 30 -6.51 -6.11 2.06
N GLU A 31 -7.52 -5.24 2.10
CA GLU A 31 -8.95 -5.63 1.99
C GLU A 31 -9.46 -5.59 0.54
N TRP A 32 -8.59 -5.30 -0.43
CA TRP A 32 -8.99 -5.31 -1.84
C TRP A 32 -9.27 -6.73 -2.32
N THR A 33 -10.31 -6.87 -3.13
CA THR A 33 -10.70 -8.13 -3.75
C THR A 33 -10.66 -7.98 -5.27
N GLU A 34 -10.05 -8.92 -5.95
CA GLU A 34 -10.01 -9.02 -7.41
C GLU A 34 -10.44 -10.44 -7.78
N ASP A 35 -11.41 -10.59 -8.67
CA ASP A 35 -12.02 -11.87 -9.04
C ASP A 35 -12.45 -12.74 -7.83
N GLY A 36 -13.07 -12.11 -6.84
CA GLY A 36 -13.52 -12.80 -5.62
C GLY A 36 -12.39 -13.23 -4.67
N LYS A 37 -11.13 -12.98 -5.00
CA LYS A 37 -9.97 -13.31 -4.16
C LYS A 37 -9.43 -12.08 -3.47
N ARG A 38 -9.33 -12.14 -2.15
CA ARG A 38 -8.73 -11.07 -1.35
C ARG A 38 -7.22 -11.02 -1.58
N CYS A 39 -6.69 -9.79 -1.73
CA CYS A 39 -5.26 -9.54 -1.81
C CYS A 39 -4.50 -10.10 -0.60
N THR A 40 -3.34 -10.70 -0.85
CA THR A 40 -2.50 -11.33 0.19
C THR A 40 -1.46 -10.38 0.79
N ALA A 41 -1.29 -9.16 0.25
CA ALA A 41 -0.31 -8.19 0.74
C ALA A 41 -0.61 -7.77 2.19
N ALA A 42 0.36 -7.98 3.08
CA ALA A 42 0.26 -7.65 4.50
C ALA A 42 1.14 -6.45 4.85
N HIS A 43 0.79 -5.74 5.90
CA HIS A 43 1.51 -4.55 6.37
C HIS A 43 2.94 -4.92 6.83
N HIS A 44 3.93 -4.24 6.29
CA HIS A 44 5.37 -4.45 6.46
C HIS A 44 5.89 -5.79 5.90
N ALA A 45 5.09 -6.52 5.11
CA ALA A 45 5.62 -7.64 4.36
C ALA A 45 6.58 -7.16 3.26
N VAL A 46 7.66 -7.91 3.07
CA VAL A 46 8.64 -7.72 2.00
C VAL A 46 8.35 -8.72 0.89
N GLY A 47 8.47 -8.32 -0.36
CA GLY A 47 8.23 -9.21 -1.50
C GLY A 47 8.09 -8.46 -2.82
N THR A 48 7.56 -9.11 -3.82
CA THR A 48 7.41 -8.58 -5.18
C THR A 48 5.98 -8.71 -5.70
N TRP A 49 5.66 -7.90 -6.71
CA TRP A 49 4.45 -8.07 -7.48
C TRP A 49 4.76 -8.79 -8.79
N GLU A 50 4.13 -9.92 -9.02
CA GLU A 50 4.24 -10.68 -10.26
C GLU A 50 2.90 -10.69 -11.01
N LYS A 51 2.98 -10.61 -12.34
CA LYS A 51 1.81 -10.79 -13.20
C LYS A 51 1.70 -12.25 -13.61
N ARG A 52 0.63 -12.94 -13.16
CA ARG A 52 0.33 -14.33 -13.50
C ARG A 52 -1.11 -14.42 -14.03
N ASP A 53 -1.30 -15.05 -15.18
CA ASP A 53 -2.62 -15.23 -15.80
C ASP A 53 -3.40 -13.91 -16.00
N GLY A 54 -2.68 -12.83 -16.34
CA GLY A 54 -3.28 -11.51 -16.53
C GLY A 54 -3.45 -10.69 -15.24
N PHE A 55 -3.35 -11.30 -14.08
CA PHE A 55 -3.56 -10.66 -12.77
C PHE A 55 -2.27 -10.43 -12.02
N TRP A 56 -2.23 -9.36 -11.24
CA TRP A 56 -1.11 -9.09 -10.37
C TRP A 56 -1.28 -9.79 -9.03
N ARG A 57 -0.27 -10.56 -8.63
CA ARG A 57 -0.23 -11.30 -7.36
C ARG A 57 0.93 -10.84 -6.52
N TRP A 58 0.68 -10.66 -5.25
CA TRP A 58 1.73 -10.42 -4.26
C TRP A 58 2.42 -11.74 -3.94
N ILE A 59 3.73 -11.78 -4.15
CA ILE A 59 4.59 -12.90 -3.80
C ILE A 59 5.45 -12.44 -2.63
N PRO A 60 5.15 -12.89 -1.40
CA PRO A 60 5.99 -12.56 -0.26
C PRO A 60 7.34 -13.22 -0.42
N ASP A 61 8.39 -12.50 -0.07
CA ASP A 61 9.72 -13.06 -0.01
C ASP A 61 9.92 -13.74 1.33
N HIS A 62 10.13 -15.03 1.29
CA HIS A 62 10.41 -15.84 2.46
C HIS A 62 11.92 -16.17 2.56
N GLY A 63 12.73 -15.60 1.65
CA GLY A 63 14.16 -15.86 1.61
C GLY A 63 14.81 -15.53 2.94
N ASN A 64 15.42 -16.51 3.59
CA ASN A 64 16.15 -16.41 4.85
C ASN A 64 15.43 -15.64 6.00
N GLY A 65 14.11 -15.44 5.90
CA GLY A 65 13.31 -14.97 7.03
C GLY A 65 13.49 -15.88 8.24
N PRO A 66 13.04 -15.47 9.43
CA PRO A 66 13.19 -16.30 10.61
C PRO A 66 12.63 -17.69 10.33
N CYS A 67 13.53 -18.67 10.32
CA CYS A 67 13.19 -20.07 10.25
C CYS A 67 12.94 -20.56 11.67
N ASP A 68 12.10 -21.59 11.82
CA ASP A 68 12.05 -22.33 13.07
C ASP A 68 13.39 -23.06 13.32
N ALA A 69 13.51 -23.68 14.49
CA ALA A 69 14.72 -24.43 14.88
C ALA A 69 15.05 -25.60 13.93
N ALA A 70 14.12 -26.00 13.05
CA ALA A 70 14.29 -27.04 12.04
C ALA A 70 14.67 -26.47 10.65
N GLY A 71 14.86 -25.14 10.51
CA GLY A 71 15.19 -24.49 9.25
C GLY A 71 14.01 -24.36 8.29
N GLN A 72 12.79 -24.63 8.76
CA GLN A 72 11.59 -24.43 7.95
C GLN A 72 11.17 -22.95 8.03
N GLY A 73 10.94 -22.32 6.90
CA GLY A 73 10.40 -20.97 6.85
C GLY A 73 9.07 -20.89 7.59
N LEU A 74 8.97 -19.99 8.56
CA LEU A 74 7.74 -19.79 9.31
C LEU A 74 6.64 -19.33 8.36
N SER A 75 5.54 -20.08 8.34
CA SER A 75 4.39 -19.70 7.53
C SER A 75 3.73 -18.43 8.11
N TRP A 76 3.35 -17.51 7.23
CA TRP A 76 2.43 -16.44 7.60
C TRP A 76 1.09 -17.06 8.09
N PRO A 77 0.66 -16.89 9.32
CA PRO A 77 0.72 -15.75 10.23
C PRO A 77 1.65 -15.91 11.46
N SER A 78 2.47 -16.92 11.53
CA SER A 78 3.38 -17.16 12.67
C SER A 78 4.61 -16.25 12.67
N LEU A 79 4.87 -15.50 11.59
CA LEU A 79 5.90 -14.47 11.56
C LEU A 79 5.46 -13.30 12.44
N GLN A 80 6.24 -12.98 13.44
CA GLN A 80 6.11 -11.73 14.18
C GLN A 80 6.18 -10.60 13.17
N ARG A 81 5.13 -9.76 13.15
CA ARG A 81 5.06 -8.67 12.19
C ARG A 81 6.25 -7.72 12.36
N LEU A 82 7.03 -7.57 11.32
CA LEU A 82 8.17 -6.66 11.31
C LEU A 82 7.70 -5.21 11.56
N THR A 83 8.51 -4.46 12.27
CA THR A 83 8.40 -3.00 12.26
C THR A 83 8.80 -2.46 10.88
N TRP A 84 8.47 -1.21 10.59
CA TRP A 84 8.91 -0.56 9.35
C TRP A 84 10.43 -0.58 9.18
N THR A 85 11.17 -0.35 10.26
CA THR A 85 12.64 -0.32 10.25
C THR A 85 13.21 -1.69 9.93
N GLU A 86 12.74 -2.73 10.61
CA GLU A 86 13.15 -4.12 10.37
C GLU A 86 12.84 -4.58 8.95
N ALA A 87 11.64 -4.27 8.44
CA ALA A 87 11.25 -4.61 7.08
C ALA A 87 12.14 -3.91 6.03
N ARG A 88 12.50 -2.65 6.24
CA ARG A 88 13.42 -1.92 5.36
C ARG A 88 14.84 -2.48 5.42
N GLN A 89 15.32 -2.79 6.61
CA GLN A 89 16.63 -3.40 6.79
C GLN A 89 16.69 -4.75 6.09
N PHE A 90 15.70 -5.60 6.31
CA PHE A 90 15.58 -6.89 5.65
C PHE A 90 15.55 -6.75 4.12
N ALA A 91 14.78 -5.81 3.58
CA ALA A 91 14.73 -5.55 2.15
C ALA A 91 16.07 -5.04 1.57
N ALA A 92 16.90 -4.38 2.40
CA ALA A 92 18.21 -3.87 1.99
C ALA A 92 19.32 -4.91 2.11
N GLU A 93 19.22 -5.85 3.05
CA GLU A 93 20.20 -6.92 3.27
C GLU A 93 20.10 -8.05 2.23
N LEU A 94 18.95 -8.14 1.55
CA LEU A 94 18.80 -9.08 0.45
C LEU A 94 19.63 -8.58 -0.72
N ASP A 95 20.71 -9.28 -1.05
CA ASP A 95 21.52 -9.00 -2.24
C ASP A 95 20.77 -9.50 -3.48
N TRP A 96 19.91 -8.61 -3.99
CA TRP A 96 18.99 -8.94 -5.07
C TRP A 96 19.65 -9.05 -6.41
N ASP A 97 20.83 -8.47 -6.58
CA ASP A 97 21.57 -8.51 -7.85
C ASP A 97 22.15 -9.91 -8.09
N GLU A 98 22.47 -10.66 -7.03
CA GLU A 98 22.94 -12.06 -7.15
C GLU A 98 21.81 -13.10 -7.20
N ILE A 99 20.69 -12.85 -6.48
CA ILE A 99 19.62 -13.84 -6.31
C ILE A 99 18.50 -13.67 -7.32
N ALA A 100 18.21 -12.44 -7.73
CA ALA A 100 16.96 -12.14 -8.42
C ALA A 100 17.02 -12.33 -9.94
N GLY A 101 18.20 -12.29 -10.57
CA GLY A 101 18.25 -12.26 -12.03
C GLY A 101 17.31 -11.18 -12.58
N ASP A 102 16.37 -11.57 -13.46
CA ASP A 102 15.37 -10.66 -14.05
C ASP A 102 14.14 -10.39 -13.14
N ARG A 103 14.18 -10.78 -11.86
CA ARG A 103 13.05 -10.53 -10.95
C ARG A 103 12.97 -9.05 -10.57
N PRO A 104 11.74 -8.51 -10.43
CA PRO A 104 11.58 -7.14 -9.96
C PRO A 104 12.09 -7.00 -8.52
N LYS A 105 12.67 -5.84 -8.21
CA LYS A 105 13.16 -5.54 -6.86
C LYS A 105 12.02 -5.66 -5.83
N PRO A 106 12.30 -6.26 -4.68
CA PRO A 106 11.30 -6.36 -3.63
C PRO A 106 11.00 -5.01 -3.01
N ILE A 107 9.79 -4.91 -2.54
CA ILE A 107 9.28 -3.73 -1.88
C ILE A 107 8.72 -4.09 -0.52
N VAL A 108 8.69 -3.11 0.38
CA VAL A 108 7.98 -3.22 1.65
C VAL A 108 6.54 -2.75 1.47
N ILE A 109 5.58 -3.58 1.83
CA ILE A 109 4.18 -3.20 1.80
C ILE A 109 3.84 -2.24 2.94
N VAL A 110 3.25 -1.09 2.59
CA VAL A 110 2.61 -0.19 3.53
C VAL A 110 1.10 -0.18 3.25
N LEU A 111 0.32 -0.61 4.22
CA LEU A 111 -1.13 -0.43 4.14
C LEU A 111 -1.48 1.02 4.49
N THR A 112 -2.31 1.59 3.66
CA THR A 112 -2.95 2.89 3.87
C THR A 112 -4.45 2.68 4.03
N VAL A 113 -5.12 3.61 4.70
CA VAL A 113 -6.58 3.62 4.78
C VAL A 113 -7.10 4.55 3.70
N ALA A 114 -7.90 4.01 2.79
CA ALA A 114 -8.55 4.74 1.71
C ALA A 114 -9.99 5.09 2.11
N HIS A 115 -10.43 6.29 1.73
CA HIS A 115 -11.84 6.69 1.76
C HIS A 115 -12.49 6.26 0.45
N LEU A 116 -13.55 5.45 0.53
CA LEU A 116 -14.20 4.89 -0.66
C LEU A 116 -14.96 5.95 -1.48
N ASP A 117 -15.39 7.03 -0.87
CA ASP A 117 -16.00 8.19 -1.54
C ASP A 117 -14.98 9.28 -1.93
N HIS A 118 -13.69 9.09 -1.62
CA HIS A 118 -12.60 10.06 -1.74
C HIS A 118 -12.79 11.35 -0.92
N ASP A 119 -13.70 11.36 0.06
CA ASP A 119 -13.91 12.49 0.96
C ASP A 119 -13.21 12.22 2.32
N PRO A 120 -12.12 12.96 2.64
CA PRO A 120 -11.39 12.76 3.89
C PRO A 120 -12.18 13.19 5.13
N SER A 121 -13.29 13.91 4.98
CA SER A 121 -14.17 14.28 6.10
C SER A 121 -15.09 13.14 6.54
N ASN A 122 -15.37 12.17 5.65
CA ASN A 122 -16.21 11.03 5.94
C ASN A 122 -15.38 9.85 6.48
N SER A 123 -15.17 9.83 7.78
CA SER A 123 -14.38 8.79 8.46
C SER A 123 -15.23 7.64 9.03
N GLU A 124 -16.43 7.42 8.49
CA GLU A 124 -17.25 6.25 8.83
C GLU A 124 -16.52 4.95 8.47
N GLU A 125 -16.56 3.95 9.35
CA GLU A 125 -15.79 2.71 9.16
C GLU A 125 -16.21 1.92 7.92
N SER A 126 -17.44 2.02 7.48
CA SER A 126 -17.97 1.44 6.25
C SER A 126 -17.39 2.09 5.00
N ASN A 127 -16.99 3.38 5.11
CA ASN A 127 -16.35 4.15 4.04
C ASN A 127 -14.82 3.97 4.02
N LEU A 128 -14.24 3.27 4.98
CA LEU A 128 -12.80 3.13 5.12
C LEU A 128 -12.34 1.71 4.79
N LYS A 129 -11.26 1.60 4.02
CA LYS A 129 -10.68 0.32 3.60
C LYS A 129 -9.16 0.33 3.70
N ALA A 130 -8.60 -0.71 4.32
CA ALA A 130 -7.15 -0.91 4.34
C ALA A 130 -6.67 -1.43 2.98
N MET A 131 -5.82 -0.69 2.29
CA MET A 131 -5.31 -1.05 0.97
C MET A 131 -3.79 -0.98 0.92
N CYS A 132 -3.16 -1.91 0.19
CA CYS A 132 -1.74 -1.78 -0.16
C CYS A 132 -1.54 -0.65 -1.18
N GLN A 133 -0.30 -0.16 -1.32
CA GLN A 133 0.03 0.95 -2.22
C GLN A 133 -0.50 0.72 -3.63
N ARG A 134 -0.35 -0.50 -4.16
CA ARG A 134 -0.80 -0.85 -5.51
C ARG A 134 -2.31 -0.65 -5.67
N HIS A 135 -3.10 -1.25 -4.79
CA HIS A 135 -4.55 -1.19 -4.90
C HIS A 135 -5.11 0.20 -4.56
N HIS A 136 -4.49 0.91 -3.63
CA HIS A 136 -4.88 2.29 -3.35
C HIS A 136 -4.63 3.21 -4.56
N LEU A 137 -3.45 3.10 -5.20
CA LEU A 137 -3.14 3.87 -6.40
C LEU A 137 -4.06 3.51 -7.58
N ALA A 138 -4.38 2.23 -7.75
CA ALA A 138 -5.34 1.80 -8.78
C ALA A 138 -6.75 2.33 -8.51
N TYR A 139 -7.19 2.34 -7.25
CA TYR A 139 -8.47 2.88 -6.83
C TYR A 139 -8.57 4.39 -7.07
N ASP A 140 -7.52 5.14 -6.75
CA ASP A 140 -7.46 6.59 -6.91
C ASP A 140 -7.11 7.02 -8.34
N HIS A 141 -6.82 6.10 -9.26
CA HIS A 141 -6.29 6.41 -10.59
C HIS A 141 -7.13 7.44 -11.35
N ASP A 142 -8.45 7.26 -11.41
CA ASP A 142 -9.34 8.16 -12.16
C ASP A 142 -9.43 9.54 -11.49
N LEU A 143 -9.40 9.60 -10.17
CA LEU A 143 -9.32 10.85 -9.42
C LEU A 143 -8.01 11.58 -9.71
N HIS A 144 -6.89 10.86 -9.70
CA HIS A 144 -5.58 11.43 -10.02
C HIS A 144 -5.51 11.96 -11.46
N GLN A 145 -6.09 11.25 -12.42
CA GLN A 145 -6.16 11.73 -13.81
C GLN A 145 -6.97 13.02 -13.94
N ARG A 146 -8.17 13.07 -13.33
CA ARG A 146 -9.00 14.28 -13.32
C ARG A 146 -8.29 15.47 -12.68
N ASN A 147 -7.65 15.29 -11.55
CA ASN A 147 -6.90 16.32 -10.85
C ASN A 147 -5.69 16.81 -11.66
N ALA A 148 -4.97 15.89 -12.32
CA ALA A 148 -3.86 16.26 -13.21
C ALA A 148 -4.33 17.08 -14.42
N GLN A 149 -5.47 16.71 -15.03
CA GLN A 149 -6.06 17.48 -16.13
C GLN A 149 -6.50 18.87 -15.68
N ALA A 150 -7.17 18.98 -14.51
CA ALA A 150 -7.57 20.27 -13.95
C ALA A 150 -6.36 21.18 -13.68
N THR A 151 -5.29 20.61 -13.12
CA THR A 151 -4.04 21.35 -12.86
C THR A 151 -3.38 21.84 -14.16
N ARG A 152 -3.36 21.01 -15.22
CA ARG A 152 -2.82 21.39 -16.53
C ARG A 152 -3.62 22.53 -17.14
N ARG A 153 -4.97 22.46 -17.12
CA ARG A 153 -5.87 23.51 -17.63
C ARG A 153 -5.67 24.82 -16.88
N ALA A 154 -5.58 24.78 -15.54
CA ALA A 154 -5.34 25.98 -14.75
C ALA A 154 -4.00 26.64 -15.08
N LYS A 155 -2.94 25.85 -15.31
CA LYS A 155 -1.63 26.38 -15.72
C LYS A 155 -1.64 26.98 -17.13
N SER A 156 -2.31 26.35 -18.11
CA SER A 156 -2.39 26.88 -19.47
C SER A 156 -3.24 28.17 -19.52
N GLY A 157 -4.37 28.24 -18.82
CA GLY A 157 -5.20 29.44 -18.73
C GLY A 157 -4.47 30.64 -18.09
N ASN A 158 -3.57 30.37 -17.10
CA ASN A 158 -2.73 31.45 -16.54
C ASN A 158 -1.67 31.98 -17.53
N LEU A 159 -1.19 31.14 -18.46
CA LEU A 159 -0.22 31.59 -19.49
C LEU A 159 -0.86 32.49 -20.54
N GLU A 160 -2.14 32.30 -20.86
CA GLU A 160 -2.89 33.14 -21.81
C GLU A 160 -3.23 34.52 -21.26
N MET A 161 -3.23 34.70 -19.92
CA MET A 161 -3.47 36.05 -19.32
C MET A 161 -2.23 36.96 -19.31
N PHE A 162 -1.05 36.43 -19.65
CA PHE A 162 0.23 37.19 -19.69
C PHE A 162 0.79 37.31 -21.12
N SER A 163 0.07 36.93 -22.14
CA SER A 163 0.39 37.10 -23.55
C SER A 163 -0.49 38.18 -24.16
#